data_a416a7aa3fcb4da98eeca7bc11cf84c5
#
_entry.id   a416a7aa3fcb4da98eeca7bc11cf84c5
#
_cell.length_a   1.000
_cell.length_b   1.000
_cell.length_c   1.000
_cell.angle_alpha   90.00
_cell.angle_beta   90.00
_cell.angle_gamma   90.00
#
_symmetry.space_group_name_H-M   'P 1'
#
loop_
_entity.id
_entity.type
_entity.pdbx_description
1 polymer ?
#
loop_
_entity_poly.entity_id
_entity_poly.type
_entity_poly.pdbx_seq_one_letter_code
_entity_poly.pdbx_strand_id
1 'polypeptide(L)'
;LYRDYFTACEYLKLDMNVPKNRYPQEFMRWHDIRINEYDTAKIKADEEQRKEFYNKFLDIANKYISLQKENEDYCVIIAKSPAELIQEGKKLHHCVGSMGYDQKFAKEETLIFFIRTTKKPNKPFVTVEYSLEKHKILQCHGNNNSMPNSNVMNYINKIWLPYANKKIKHLAA
;
A
#
# COMPACT_ATOMS: atom_id res chain seq x y z
N LEU A 1 31.36 19.45 -0.03
CA LEU A 1 32.30 18.33 0.10
C LEU A 1 32.52 17.90 1.56
N TYR A 2 33.07 18.78 2.44
CA TYR A 2 33.35 18.41 3.84
C TYR A 2 32.07 18.13 4.64
N ARG A 3 31.01 18.93 4.44
CA ARG A 3 29.69 18.73 5.06
C ARG A 3 29.07 17.39 4.63
N ASP A 4 29.17 17.06 3.34
CA ASP A 4 28.60 15.82 2.80
C ASP A 4 29.33 14.60 3.36
N TYR A 5 30.67 14.67 3.44
CA TYR A 5 31.49 13.66 4.09
C TYR A 5 31.10 13.43 5.55
N PHE A 6 30.91 14.50 6.33
CA PHE A 6 30.49 14.42 7.71
C PHE A 6 29.11 13.77 7.84
N THR A 7 28.15 14.21 7.03
CA THR A 7 26.81 13.63 7.01
C THR A 7 26.84 12.12 6.70
N ALA A 8 27.64 11.72 5.73
CA ALA A 8 27.83 10.31 5.39
C ALA A 8 28.43 9.51 6.56
N CYS A 9 29.49 10.05 7.17
CA CYS A 9 30.12 9.40 8.32
C CYS A 9 29.18 9.25 9.52
N GLU A 10 28.39 10.27 9.84
CA GLU A 10 27.38 10.21 10.91
C GLU A 10 26.32 9.17 10.63
N TYR A 11 25.77 9.14 9.44
CA TYR A 11 24.80 8.13 9.03
C TYR A 11 25.36 6.70 9.14
N LEU A 12 26.62 6.51 8.73
CA LEU A 12 27.35 5.25 8.82
C LEU A 12 27.82 4.92 10.26
N LYS A 13 27.48 5.78 11.24
CA LYS A 13 27.86 5.64 12.66
C LYS A 13 29.36 5.53 12.91
N LEU A 14 30.15 6.21 12.11
CA LEU A 14 31.60 6.29 12.30
C LEU A 14 31.93 7.23 13.47
N ASP A 15 32.85 6.81 14.33
CA ASP A 15 33.33 7.66 15.43
C ASP A 15 34.16 8.82 14.89
N MET A 16 33.60 10.02 14.90
CA MET A 16 34.22 11.24 14.43
C MET A 16 35.23 11.87 15.42
N ASN A 17 35.39 11.29 16.61
CA ASN A 17 36.46 11.64 17.55
C ASN A 17 37.80 11.00 17.15
N VAL A 18 37.74 9.96 16.32
CA VAL A 18 38.93 9.33 15.75
C VAL A 18 39.54 10.23 14.66
N PRO A 19 40.82 10.71 14.82
CA PRO A 19 41.41 11.66 13.89
C PRO A 19 41.38 11.22 12.43
N LYS A 20 41.62 9.95 12.14
CA LYS A 20 41.58 9.41 10.77
C LYS A 20 40.19 9.48 10.10
N ASN A 21 39.11 9.49 10.88
CA ASN A 21 37.77 9.66 10.35
C ASN A 21 37.43 11.14 10.18
N ARG A 22 37.90 12.00 11.10
CA ARG A 22 37.61 13.42 11.09
C ARG A 22 38.47 14.19 10.08
N TYR A 23 39.74 13.83 9.98
CA TYR A 23 40.75 14.48 9.12
C TYR A 23 41.53 13.43 8.32
N PRO A 24 40.88 12.73 7.38
CA PRO A 24 41.55 11.68 6.63
C PRO A 24 42.67 12.26 5.74
N GLN A 25 43.81 11.59 5.70
CA GLN A 25 44.74 11.79 4.63
C GLN A 25 44.09 11.39 3.32
N GLU A 26 44.44 12.04 2.19
CA GLU A 26 43.77 11.81 0.90
C GLU A 26 42.22 12.04 0.98
N PHE A 27 41.82 13.21 1.49
CA PHE A 27 40.43 13.56 1.77
C PHE A 27 39.47 13.23 0.61
N MET A 28 39.79 13.56 -0.63
CA MET A 28 38.93 13.30 -1.79
C MET A 28 38.62 11.82 -1.97
N ARG A 29 39.62 10.97 -1.79
CA ARG A 29 39.47 9.52 -1.88
C ARG A 29 38.48 9.00 -0.81
N TRP A 30 38.67 9.44 0.44
CA TRP A 30 37.80 9.02 1.54
C TRP A 30 36.39 9.62 1.44
N HIS A 31 36.26 10.84 0.92
CA HIS A 31 34.98 11.45 0.61
C HIS A 31 34.17 10.55 -0.34
N ASP A 32 34.74 10.18 -1.47
CA ASP A 32 34.06 9.37 -2.47
C ASP A 32 33.68 7.97 -1.92
N ILE A 33 34.57 7.36 -1.14
CA ILE A 33 34.25 6.07 -0.47
C ILE A 33 33.07 6.21 0.47
N ARG A 34 33.06 7.22 1.35
CA ARG A 34 31.99 7.40 2.35
C ARG A 34 30.66 7.78 1.72
N ILE A 35 30.68 8.59 0.66
CA ILE A 35 29.45 8.90 -0.08
C ILE A 35 28.87 7.63 -0.72
N ASN A 36 29.68 6.82 -1.39
CA ASN A 36 29.22 5.56 -1.97
C ASN A 36 28.67 4.57 -0.92
N GLU A 37 29.33 4.45 0.24
CA GLU A 37 28.84 3.62 1.34
C GLU A 37 27.51 4.15 1.91
N TYR A 38 27.38 5.46 2.08
CA TYR A 38 26.15 6.12 2.51
C TYR A 38 25.00 5.88 1.54
N ASP A 39 25.21 6.10 0.25
CA ASP A 39 24.18 5.90 -0.76
C ASP A 39 23.73 4.44 -0.82
N THR A 40 24.68 3.51 -0.76
CA THR A 40 24.37 2.07 -0.72
C THR A 40 23.55 1.69 0.51
N ALA A 41 23.94 2.16 1.70
CA ALA A 41 23.25 1.87 2.94
C ALA A 41 21.84 2.48 2.95
N LYS A 42 21.67 3.68 2.40
CA LYS A 42 20.39 4.37 2.29
C LYS A 42 19.43 3.64 1.36
N ILE A 43 19.90 3.24 0.17
CA ILE A 43 19.10 2.45 -0.79
C ILE A 43 18.60 1.16 -0.12
N LYS A 44 19.51 0.46 0.57
CA LYS A 44 19.15 -0.79 1.27
C LYS A 44 18.10 -0.57 2.36
N ALA A 45 18.23 0.49 3.16
CA ALA A 45 17.26 0.83 4.20
C ALA A 45 15.88 1.17 3.61
N ASP A 46 15.83 1.92 2.50
CA ASP A 46 14.61 2.26 1.79
C ASP A 46 13.92 1.01 1.21
N GLU A 47 14.70 0.07 0.68
CA GLU A 47 14.17 -1.22 0.19
C GLU A 47 13.60 -2.08 1.32
N GLU A 48 14.27 -2.16 2.47
CA GLU A 48 13.79 -2.89 3.64
C GLU A 48 12.49 -2.30 4.19
N GLN A 49 12.40 -0.96 4.32
CA GLN A 49 11.17 -0.28 4.75
C GLN A 49 10.01 -0.53 3.78
N ARG A 50 10.28 -0.50 2.49
CA ARG A 50 9.27 -0.79 1.46
C ARG A 50 8.79 -2.23 1.55
N LYS A 51 9.70 -3.18 1.75
CA LYS A 51 9.38 -4.60 1.93
C LYS A 51 8.52 -4.83 3.18
N GLU A 52 8.86 -4.21 4.30
CA GLU A 52 8.06 -4.25 5.53
C GLU A 52 6.64 -3.73 5.32
N PHE A 53 6.51 -2.59 4.64
CA PHE A 53 5.22 -2.00 4.32
C PHE A 53 4.36 -2.93 3.44
N TYR A 54 4.95 -3.52 2.39
CA TYR A 54 4.25 -4.49 1.54
C TYR A 54 3.81 -5.74 2.31
N ASN A 55 4.66 -6.27 3.18
CA ASN A 55 4.32 -7.42 4.01
C ASN A 55 3.17 -7.10 4.97
N LYS A 56 3.20 -5.95 5.62
CA LYS A 56 2.13 -5.49 6.50
C LYS A 56 0.81 -5.34 5.75
N PHE A 57 0.82 -4.76 4.55
CA PHE A 57 -0.36 -4.65 3.71
C PHE A 57 -0.95 -6.03 3.38
N LEU A 58 -0.10 -6.98 2.99
CA LEU A 58 -0.51 -8.34 2.66
C LEU A 58 -1.07 -9.09 3.89
N ASP A 59 -0.48 -8.93 5.06
CA ASP A 59 -0.97 -9.52 6.30
C ASP A 59 -2.38 -9.03 6.64
N ILE A 60 -2.63 -7.74 6.48
CA ILE A 60 -3.97 -7.16 6.67
C ILE A 60 -4.95 -7.70 5.62
N ALA A 61 -4.55 -7.77 4.35
CA ALA A 61 -5.38 -8.35 3.30
C ALA A 61 -5.76 -9.81 3.63
N ASN A 62 -4.81 -10.61 4.11
CA ASN A 62 -5.04 -12.00 4.51
C ASN A 62 -5.96 -12.11 5.74
N LYS A 63 -5.82 -11.21 6.71
CA LYS A 63 -6.73 -11.14 7.89
C LYS A 63 -8.19 -10.97 7.48
N TYR A 64 -8.42 -10.18 6.44
CA TYR A 64 -9.77 -9.87 5.96
C TYR A 64 -10.17 -10.62 4.67
N ILE A 65 -9.44 -11.65 4.30
CA ILE A 65 -9.71 -12.42 3.07
C ILE A 65 -11.11 -13.03 3.06
N SER A 66 -11.66 -13.36 4.22
CA SER A 66 -12.99 -13.93 4.36
C SER A 66 -14.14 -12.98 3.99
N LEU A 67 -13.85 -11.69 3.77
CA LEU A 67 -14.81 -10.72 3.28
C LEU A 67 -15.01 -10.80 1.76
N GLN A 68 -14.16 -11.52 1.06
CA GLN A 68 -14.36 -11.83 -0.35
C GLN A 68 -15.62 -12.66 -0.55
N LYS A 69 -16.34 -12.40 -1.63
CA LYS A 69 -17.57 -13.11 -1.97
C LYS A 69 -17.78 -13.11 -3.47
N GLU A 70 -18.29 -14.21 -3.97
CA GLU A 70 -18.60 -14.41 -5.38
C GLU A 70 -20.05 -14.91 -5.53
N ASN A 71 -20.70 -14.52 -6.62
CA ASN A 71 -21.94 -15.11 -7.13
C ASN A 71 -21.82 -15.34 -8.64
N GLU A 72 -22.93 -15.61 -9.32
CA GLU A 72 -22.94 -15.87 -10.76
C GLU A 72 -22.47 -14.67 -11.61
N ASP A 73 -22.72 -13.44 -11.14
CA ASP A 73 -22.46 -12.21 -11.91
C ASP A 73 -21.19 -11.48 -11.47
N TYR A 74 -20.90 -11.44 -10.16
CA TYR A 74 -19.87 -10.60 -9.57
C TYR A 74 -19.00 -11.34 -8.56
N CYS A 75 -17.73 -10.95 -8.50
CA CYS A 75 -16.81 -11.32 -7.43
C CYS A 75 -16.20 -10.08 -6.78
N VAL A 76 -16.03 -10.15 -5.46
CA VAL A 76 -15.40 -9.13 -4.63
C VAL A 76 -14.05 -9.65 -4.17
N ILE A 77 -12.99 -8.94 -4.49
CA ILE A 77 -11.61 -9.32 -4.24
C ILE A 77 -10.94 -8.23 -3.40
N ILE A 78 -10.30 -8.59 -2.30
CA ILE A 78 -9.53 -7.64 -1.49
C ILE A 78 -8.20 -7.30 -2.16
N ALA A 79 -7.81 -6.04 -2.15
CA ALA A 79 -6.49 -5.61 -2.61
C ALA A 79 -5.39 -6.24 -1.73
N LYS A 80 -4.33 -6.77 -2.34
CA LYS A 80 -3.25 -7.49 -1.65
C LYS A 80 -1.93 -6.74 -1.60
N SER A 81 -1.80 -5.68 -2.41
CA SER A 81 -0.59 -4.87 -2.44
C SER A 81 -0.86 -3.43 -2.86
N PRO A 82 0.01 -2.48 -2.47
CA PRO A 82 -0.03 -1.13 -2.99
C PRO A 82 0.10 -1.06 -4.52
N ALA A 83 0.86 -1.99 -5.12
CA ALA A 83 0.99 -2.07 -6.57
C ALA A 83 -0.35 -2.35 -7.28
N GLU A 84 -1.20 -3.20 -6.70
CA GLU A 84 -2.56 -3.45 -7.23
C GLU A 84 -3.42 -2.18 -7.21
N LEU A 85 -3.32 -1.35 -6.15
CA LEU A 85 -4.03 -0.06 -6.09
C LEU A 85 -3.58 0.87 -7.20
N ILE A 86 -2.28 0.94 -7.46
CA ILE A 86 -1.71 1.77 -8.53
C ILE A 86 -2.21 1.30 -9.90
N GLN A 87 -2.19 0.00 -10.15
CA GLN A 87 -2.67 -0.58 -11.40
C GLN A 87 -4.17 -0.35 -11.61
N GLU A 88 -4.97 -0.54 -10.57
CA GLU A 88 -6.42 -0.29 -10.61
C GLU A 88 -6.71 1.19 -10.94
N GLY A 89 -6.06 2.11 -10.23
CA GLY A 89 -6.20 3.54 -10.46
C GLY A 89 -5.83 3.97 -11.88
N LYS A 90 -4.74 3.41 -12.42
CA LYS A 90 -4.33 3.67 -13.81
C LYS A 90 -5.33 3.18 -14.82
N LYS A 91 -5.88 1.98 -14.63
CA LYS A 91 -6.82 1.36 -15.57
C LYS A 91 -8.22 1.97 -15.52
N LEU A 92 -8.67 2.37 -14.34
CA LEU A 92 -9.99 2.98 -14.14
C LEU A 92 -9.97 4.51 -14.11
N HIS A 93 -8.78 5.13 -14.27
CA HIS A 93 -8.64 6.59 -14.25
C HIS A 93 -9.26 7.24 -13.02
N HIS A 94 -8.93 6.70 -11.83
CA HIS A 94 -9.29 7.25 -10.53
C HIS A 94 -8.13 7.17 -9.52
N CYS A 95 -8.29 7.80 -8.35
CA CYS A 95 -7.18 8.09 -7.44
C CYS A 95 -6.86 6.99 -6.41
N VAL A 96 -7.38 5.77 -6.52
CA VAL A 96 -7.12 4.69 -5.52
C VAL A 96 -5.64 4.33 -5.39
N GLY A 97 -4.84 4.50 -6.43
CA GLY A 97 -3.39 4.29 -6.43
C GLY A 97 -2.57 5.45 -5.88
N SER A 98 -3.25 6.56 -5.50
CA SER A 98 -2.66 7.77 -4.94
C SER A 98 -3.49 8.21 -3.74
N MET A 99 -3.26 9.42 -3.20
CA MET A 99 -4.06 9.99 -2.11
C MET A 99 -4.02 9.21 -0.77
N GLY A 100 -3.04 8.32 -0.57
CA GLY A 100 -2.79 7.67 0.72
C GLY A 100 -3.74 6.51 1.07
N TYR A 101 -4.45 5.92 0.12
CA TYR A 101 -5.31 4.75 0.38
C TYR A 101 -4.52 3.54 0.86
N ASP A 102 -3.30 3.36 0.37
CA ASP A 102 -2.37 2.33 0.82
C ASP A 102 -1.98 2.50 2.29
N GLN A 103 -1.77 3.74 2.74
CA GLN A 103 -1.47 4.06 4.14
C GLN A 103 -2.66 3.79 5.06
N LYS A 104 -3.88 4.17 4.66
CA LYS A 104 -5.11 3.87 5.40
C LYS A 104 -5.35 2.37 5.52
N PHE A 105 -5.08 1.63 4.45
CA PHE A 105 -5.17 0.18 4.44
C PHE A 105 -4.16 -0.45 5.42
N ALA A 106 -2.90 -0.03 5.37
CA ALA A 106 -1.84 -0.52 6.24
C ALA A 106 -2.06 -0.17 7.74
N LYS A 107 -2.89 0.83 8.03
CA LYS A 107 -3.32 1.19 9.39
C LYS A 107 -4.64 0.54 9.83
N GLU A 108 -5.22 -0.31 9.00
CA GLU A 108 -6.55 -0.89 9.23
C GLU A 108 -7.65 0.16 9.46
N GLU A 109 -7.57 1.32 8.82
CA GLU A 109 -8.62 2.34 8.83
C GLU A 109 -9.71 1.99 7.80
N THR A 110 -9.28 1.70 6.57
CA THR A 110 -10.14 1.28 5.48
C THR A 110 -9.55 0.10 4.72
N LEU A 111 -10.41 -0.69 4.09
CA LEU A 111 -10.05 -1.76 3.18
C LEU A 111 -10.48 -1.39 1.75
N ILE A 112 -9.68 -1.78 0.78
CA ILE A 112 -10.01 -1.62 -0.64
C ILE A 112 -10.37 -2.96 -1.24
N PHE A 113 -11.52 -3.00 -1.89
CA PHE A 113 -12.01 -4.16 -2.62
C PHE A 113 -12.20 -3.82 -4.11
N PHE A 114 -11.89 -4.78 -4.94
CA PHE A 114 -12.14 -4.74 -6.37
C PHE A 114 -13.37 -5.58 -6.67
N ILE A 115 -14.38 -4.96 -7.27
CA ILE A 115 -15.52 -5.68 -7.82
C ILE A 115 -15.20 -6.02 -9.26
N ARG A 116 -15.41 -7.27 -9.62
CA ARG A 116 -15.21 -7.79 -10.96
C ARG A 116 -16.46 -8.49 -11.45
N THR A 117 -16.65 -8.56 -12.75
CA THR A 117 -17.64 -9.51 -13.29
C THR A 117 -17.03 -10.91 -13.25
N THR A 118 -17.83 -11.91 -12.88
CA THR A 118 -17.36 -13.31 -12.78
C THR A 118 -16.84 -13.82 -14.14
N LYS A 119 -17.40 -13.31 -15.25
CA LYS A 119 -16.94 -13.63 -16.61
C LYS A 119 -15.58 -13.04 -16.96
N LYS A 120 -15.14 -11.96 -16.32
CA LYS A 120 -13.87 -11.26 -16.57
C LYS A 120 -13.20 -10.85 -15.25
N PRO A 121 -12.77 -11.80 -14.41
CA PRO A 121 -12.28 -11.52 -13.04
C PRO A 121 -10.98 -10.71 -13.02
N ASN A 122 -10.22 -10.71 -14.11
CA ASN A 122 -8.97 -9.95 -14.22
C ASN A 122 -9.14 -8.55 -14.79
N LYS A 123 -10.36 -8.19 -15.24
CA LYS A 123 -10.61 -6.86 -15.81
C LYS A 123 -11.10 -5.90 -14.74
N PRO A 124 -10.41 -4.77 -14.48
CA PRO A 124 -10.87 -3.72 -13.60
C PRO A 124 -12.28 -3.25 -13.97
N PHE A 125 -13.12 -3.10 -12.97
CA PHE A 125 -14.52 -2.75 -13.18
C PHE A 125 -15.02 -1.72 -12.17
N VAL A 126 -15.01 -2.02 -10.86
CA VAL A 126 -15.41 -1.10 -9.80
C VAL A 126 -14.49 -1.26 -8.59
N THR A 127 -14.17 -0.15 -7.94
CA THR A 127 -13.38 -0.11 -6.71
C THR A 127 -14.22 0.39 -5.56
N VAL A 128 -14.14 -0.29 -4.42
CA VAL A 128 -14.87 0.03 -3.18
C VAL A 128 -13.90 0.31 -2.05
N GLU A 129 -14.09 1.43 -1.35
CA GLU A 129 -13.46 1.73 -0.07
C GLU A 129 -14.45 1.40 1.06
N TYR A 130 -14.06 0.48 1.93
CA TYR A 130 -14.86 0.04 3.08
C TYR A 130 -14.21 0.51 4.38
N SER A 131 -14.96 1.21 5.23
CA SER A 131 -14.51 1.64 6.55
C SER A 131 -14.65 0.54 7.59
N LEU A 132 -13.55 0.15 8.23
CA LEU A 132 -13.55 -0.81 9.33
C LEU A 132 -14.19 -0.24 10.60
N GLU A 133 -14.03 1.06 10.86
CA GLU A 133 -14.65 1.73 12.01
C GLU A 133 -16.18 1.87 11.85
N LYS A 134 -16.62 2.34 10.68
CA LYS A 134 -18.02 2.68 10.43
C LYS A 134 -18.85 1.54 9.88
N HIS A 135 -18.22 0.44 9.51
CA HIS A 135 -18.83 -0.74 8.87
C HIS A 135 -19.69 -0.38 7.65
N LYS A 136 -19.20 0.56 6.83
CA LYS A 136 -19.89 1.05 5.64
C LYS A 136 -18.94 1.36 4.50
N ILE A 137 -19.51 1.46 3.31
CA ILE A 137 -18.81 1.91 2.12
C ILE A 137 -18.64 3.43 2.17
N LEU A 138 -17.41 3.91 2.01
CA LEU A 138 -17.09 5.33 1.91
C LEU A 138 -17.13 5.81 0.46
N GLN A 139 -16.61 5.00 -0.45
CA GLN A 139 -16.53 5.29 -1.88
C GLN A 139 -16.77 4.03 -2.69
N CYS A 140 -17.39 4.20 -3.85
CA CYS A 140 -17.65 3.14 -4.82
C CYS A 140 -17.64 3.74 -6.22
N HIS A 141 -16.57 3.52 -6.98
CA HIS A 141 -16.35 4.16 -8.26
C HIS A 141 -15.90 3.18 -9.34
N GLY A 142 -16.44 3.37 -10.55
CA GLY A 142 -15.97 2.73 -11.75
C GLY A 142 -15.01 3.62 -12.54
N ASN A 143 -14.94 3.38 -13.85
CA ASN A 143 -14.08 4.15 -14.75
C ASN A 143 -14.37 5.66 -14.70
N ASN A 144 -13.32 6.49 -14.69
CA ASN A 144 -13.40 7.96 -14.57
C ASN A 144 -14.23 8.44 -13.38
N ASN A 145 -14.12 7.79 -12.23
CA ASN A 145 -14.91 8.07 -11.02
C ASN A 145 -16.43 7.98 -11.23
N SER A 146 -16.89 7.25 -12.22
CA SER A 146 -18.31 7.08 -12.49
C SER A 146 -19.01 6.28 -11.40
N MET A 147 -20.28 6.58 -11.15
CA MET A 147 -21.13 5.74 -10.32
C MET A 147 -21.39 4.41 -11.05
N PRO A 148 -21.23 3.26 -10.37
CA PRO A 148 -21.61 1.97 -10.92
C PRO A 148 -23.11 1.90 -11.24
N ASN A 149 -23.48 1.04 -12.20
CA ASN A 149 -24.89 0.83 -12.52
C ASN A 149 -25.68 0.21 -11.36
N SER A 150 -27.01 0.24 -11.46
CA SER A 150 -27.91 -0.21 -10.39
C SER A 150 -27.74 -1.68 -10.02
N ASN A 151 -27.41 -2.57 -10.95
CA ASN A 151 -27.21 -3.98 -10.69
C ASN A 151 -26.00 -4.23 -9.79
N VAL A 152 -24.88 -3.57 -10.11
CA VAL A 152 -23.65 -3.62 -9.28
C VAL A 152 -23.92 -3.03 -7.89
N MET A 153 -24.56 -1.86 -7.85
CA MET A 153 -24.87 -1.19 -6.57
C MET A 153 -25.82 -2.04 -5.69
N ASN A 154 -26.80 -2.71 -6.30
CA ASN A 154 -27.67 -3.62 -5.58
C ASN A 154 -26.90 -4.83 -5.02
N TYR A 155 -26.01 -5.43 -5.82
CA TYR A 155 -25.14 -6.52 -5.35
C TYR A 155 -24.27 -6.06 -4.17
N ILE A 156 -23.60 -4.93 -4.31
CA ILE A 156 -22.72 -4.40 -3.26
C ILE A 156 -23.51 -4.11 -1.99
N ASN A 157 -24.60 -3.35 -2.07
CA ASN A 157 -25.32 -2.88 -0.89
C ASN A 157 -26.23 -3.94 -0.23
N LYS A 158 -26.84 -4.81 -1.03
CA LYS A 158 -27.85 -5.78 -0.51
C LYS A 158 -27.28 -7.17 -0.26
N ILE A 159 -26.17 -7.53 -0.92
CA ILE A 159 -25.60 -8.88 -0.82
C ILE A 159 -24.24 -8.85 -0.12
N TRP A 160 -23.29 -8.10 -0.68
CA TRP A 160 -21.92 -8.11 -0.18
C TRP A 160 -21.77 -7.36 1.15
N LEU A 161 -22.25 -6.14 1.28
CA LEU A 161 -22.08 -5.33 2.49
C LEU A 161 -22.67 -5.98 3.76
N PRO A 162 -23.88 -6.53 3.74
CA PRO A 162 -24.41 -7.27 4.90
C PRO A 162 -23.58 -8.50 5.25
N TYR A 163 -23.08 -9.21 4.24
CA TYR A 163 -22.18 -10.36 4.41
C TYR A 163 -20.87 -9.93 5.06
N ALA A 164 -20.22 -8.89 4.52
CA ALA A 164 -18.96 -8.37 5.05
C ALA A 164 -19.11 -7.92 6.51
N ASN A 165 -20.18 -7.17 6.82
CA ASN A 165 -20.46 -6.70 8.19
C ASN A 165 -20.70 -7.86 9.17
N LYS A 166 -21.34 -8.93 8.73
CA LYS A 166 -21.49 -10.15 9.54
C LYS A 166 -20.15 -10.81 9.81
N LYS A 167 -19.30 -10.93 8.79
CA LYS A 167 -17.96 -11.52 8.92
C LYS A 167 -17.05 -10.70 9.85
N ILE A 168 -17.06 -9.37 9.73
CA ILE A 168 -16.29 -8.48 10.61
C ILE A 168 -16.63 -8.71 12.09
N LYS A 169 -17.88 -8.85 12.43
CA LYS A 169 -18.30 -9.14 13.81
C LYS A 169 -17.70 -10.45 14.35
N HIS A 170 -17.55 -11.45 13.51
CA HIS A 170 -16.94 -12.73 13.90
C HIS A 170 -15.41 -12.63 14.00
N LEU A 171 -14.76 -11.76 13.24
CA LEU A 171 -13.31 -11.55 13.36
C LEU A 171 -12.92 -10.74 14.60
N ALA A 172 -13.85 -9.92 15.13
CA ALA A 172 -13.62 -9.10 16.32
C ALA A 172 -13.97 -9.84 17.65
N ALA A 173 -14.64 -10.98 17.56
CA ALA A 173 -14.98 -11.84 18.71
C ALA A 173 -13.88 -12.86 18.96
#